data_fa594c4625cb4e64723ba83519f14e38
#
_entry.id   fa594c4625cb4e64723ba83519f14e38
#
_cell.length_a   1.000
_cell.length_b   1.000
_cell.length_c   1.000
_cell.angle_alpha   90.00
_cell.angle_beta   90.00
_cell.angle_gamma   90.00
#
_symmetry.space_group_name_H-M   'P 1'
#
loop_
_entity.id
_entity.type
_entity.pdbx_description
1 polymer ?
#
loop_
_entity_poly.entity_id
_entity_poly.type
_entity_poly.pdbx_seq_one_letter_code
_entity_poly.pdbx_strand_id
1 'polypeptide(L)'
;MKIIYYITDHGLGHSSRSVAIIREMIKKKINVIVRSNNEKFFKKSLPNVKIILGKTDLTPIMQLNNKLIFNKNKTKKKVSKWIKDIPNMIEQEKKIIEGINADLIISDVSCMPILLAKDLGIKSVVISNYTWNKTLELSKKDLNFIENAYSQANLIIQLPLSIPMKFPRQLKVGLLSRRITKSKQEIRKKLKIPNNKYLIILAIGKNSNKIKYEKNIHILDISNYEELGDSGKEEMVEGQNLINAADFVICKCGYGFISECLSTGTKFQYITDFHHKESFAIHKYLTNMRRRL
;
A
#
# COMPACT_ATOMS: atom_id res chain seq x y z
N MET A 1 14.25 7.12 -19.62
CA MET A 1 13.22 7.73 -18.78
C MET A 1 13.59 7.46 -17.32
N LYS A 2 13.60 8.48 -16.49
CA LYS A 2 13.90 8.44 -15.07
C LYS A 2 12.68 8.90 -14.27
N ILE A 3 12.24 8.08 -13.31
CA ILE A 3 11.02 8.29 -12.52
C ILE A 3 11.38 8.42 -11.05
N ILE A 4 10.80 9.37 -10.34
CA ILE A 4 10.76 9.37 -8.88
C ILE A 4 9.37 8.90 -8.45
N TYR A 5 9.33 7.81 -7.69
CA TYR A 5 8.09 7.23 -7.19
C TYR A 5 7.95 7.49 -5.69
N TYR A 6 7.06 8.40 -5.34
CA TYR A 6 6.69 8.73 -3.98
C TYR A 6 5.68 7.73 -3.44
N ILE A 7 6.03 7.04 -2.37
CA ILE A 7 5.20 5.97 -1.81
C ILE A 7 5.00 6.26 -0.33
N THR A 8 3.73 6.35 0.08
CA THR A 8 3.39 6.56 1.48
C THR A 8 3.89 5.41 2.36
N ASP A 9 4.31 5.73 3.58
CA ASP A 9 4.71 4.78 4.61
C ASP A 9 3.54 4.31 5.49
N HIS A 10 2.31 4.69 5.13
CA HIS A 10 1.10 4.32 5.85
C HIS A 10 0.68 2.87 5.54
N GLY A 11 1.41 1.92 6.14
CA GLY A 11 1.17 0.48 5.96
C GLY A 11 1.87 -0.13 4.73
N LEU A 12 2.09 -1.44 4.79
CA LEU A 12 2.83 -2.17 3.75
C LEU A 12 2.02 -2.44 2.47
N GLY A 13 0.69 -2.25 2.49
CA GLY A 13 -0.15 -2.43 1.31
C GLY A 13 0.20 -1.50 0.15
N HIS A 14 0.59 -0.25 0.47
CA HIS A 14 1.08 0.72 -0.51
C HIS A 14 2.43 0.30 -1.08
N SER A 15 3.35 -0.11 -0.22
CA SER A 15 4.66 -0.58 -0.63
C SER A 15 4.58 -1.82 -1.51
N SER A 16 3.74 -2.82 -1.17
CA SER A 16 3.62 -4.06 -1.95
C SER A 16 3.03 -3.83 -3.34
N ARG A 17 1.98 -3.01 -3.48
CA ARG A 17 1.44 -2.69 -4.81
C ARG A 17 2.39 -1.86 -5.66
N SER A 18 3.14 -0.94 -5.04
CA SER A 18 4.15 -0.16 -5.76
C SER A 18 5.32 -1.02 -6.24
N VAL A 19 5.76 -2.02 -5.46
CA VAL A 19 6.75 -3.02 -5.91
C VAL A 19 6.30 -3.74 -7.17
N ALA A 20 5.01 -4.11 -7.28
CA ALA A 20 4.48 -4.74 -8.48
C ALA A 20 4.71 -3.87 -9.74
N ILE A 21 4.41 -2.57 -9.63
CA ILE A 21 4.60 -1.62 -10.74
C ILE A 21 6.09 -1.40 -11.03
N ILE A 22 6.90 -1.17 -10.01
CA ILE A 22 8.32 -0.87 -10.16
C ILE A 22 9.05 -2.04 -10.83
N ARG A 23 8.73 -3.29 -10.48
CA ARG A 23 9.31 -4.47 -11.15
C ARG A 23 9.01 -4.51 -12.64
N GLU A 24 7.80 -4.15 -13.06
CA GLU A 24 7.47 -4.11 -14.50
C GLU A 24 8.17 -2.93 -15.21
N MET A 25 8.34 -1.79 -14.51
CA MET A 25 9.12 -0.66 -15.06
C MET A 25 10.60 -1.04 -15.26
N ILE A 26 11.21 -1.72 -14.29
CA ILE A 26 12.61 -2.19 -14.36
C ILE A 26 12.80 -3.15 -15.55
N LYS A 27 11.87 -4.10 -15.75
CA LYS A 27 11.89 -5.00 -16.91
C LYS A 27 11.90 -4.24 -18.24
N LYS A 28 11.27 -3.08 -18.27
CA LYS A 28 11.25 -2.17 -19.42
C LYS A 28 12.43 -1.19 -19.45
N LYS A 29 13.48 -1.43 -18.64
CA LYS A 29 14.69 -0.59 -18.53
C LYS A 29 14.38 0.87 -18.14
N ILE A 30 13.30 1.10 -17.39
CA ILE A 30 12.96 2.40 -16.82
C ILE A 30 13.73 2.56 -15.51
N ASN A 31 14.44 3.67 -15.36
CA ASN A 31 15.14 4.00 -14.12
C ASN A 31 14.16 4.56 -13.10
N VAL A 32 13.97 3.86 -11.98
CA VAL A 32 13.06 4.25 -10.90
C VAL A 32 13.84 4.53 -9.64
N ILE A 33 13.54 5.66 -9.01
CA ILE A 33 14.03 6.04 -7.68
C ILE A 33 12.81 6.04 -6.75
N VAL A 34 12.89 5.32 -5.64
CA VAL A 34 11.82 5.25 -4.64
C VAL A 34 12.04 6.32 -3.57
N ARG A 35 11.01 7.08 -3.27
CA ARG A 35 10.96 8.05 -2.19
C ARG A 35 9.96 7.58 -1.13
N SER A 36 10.45 7.04 -0.01
CA SER A 36 9.64 6.45 1.07
C SER A 36 10.47 6.20 2.33
N ASN A 37 9.82 6.05 3.49
CA ASN A 37 10.47 5.62 4.73
C ASN A 37 10.48 4.09 4.93
N ASN A 38 9.81 3.31 4.09
CA ASN A 38 9.77 1.85 4.19
C ASN A 38 11.04 1.19 3.61
N GLU A 39 12.23 1.70 4.01
CA GLU A 39 13.53 1.31 3.46
C GLU A 39 13.76 -0.20 3.48
N LYS A 40 13.60 -0.83 4.64
CA LYS A 40 13.82 -2.29 4.81
C LYS A 40 12.99 -3.09 3.82
N PHE A 41 11.72 -2.72 3.65
CA PHE A 41 10.82 -3.40 2.72
C PHE A 41 11.29 -3.27 1.27
N PHE A 42 11.63 -2.04 0.85
CA PHE A 42 12.05 -1.80 -0.53
C PHE A 42 13.43 -2.39 -0.84
N LYS A 43 14.41 -2.30 0.07
CA LYS A 43 15.72 -2.95 -0.10
C LYS A 43 15.60 -4.47 -0.30
N LYS A 44 14.70 -5.12 0.42
CA LYS A 44 14.46 -6.56 0.27
C LYS A 44 13.72 -6.91 -1.02
N SER A 45 12.71 -6.11 -1.38
CA SER A 45 11.87 -6.38 -2.58
C SER A 45 12.47 -5.86 -3.89
N LEU A 46 13.35 -4.84 -3.82
CA LEU A 46 13.93 -4.12 -4.95
C LEU A 46 15.42 -3.82 -4.68
N PRO A 47 16.30 -4.82 -4.56
CA PRO A 47 17.68 -4.65 -4.07
C PRO A 47 18.53 -3.68 -4.91
N ASN A 48 18.22 -3.52 -6.20
CA ASN A 48 18.97 -2.67 -7.14
C ASN A 48 18.32 -1.30 -7.39
N VAL A 49 17.31 -0.92 -6.63
CA VAL A 49 16.61 0.35 -6.78
C VAL A 49 17.15 1.36 -5.78
N LYS A 50 17.48 2.56 -6.24
CA LYS A 50 17.85 3.66 -5.36
C LYS A 50 16.66 4.07 -4.50
N ILE A 51 16.84 4.10 -3.18
CA ILE A 51 15.84 4.53 -2.21
C ILE A 51 16.35 5.81 -1.55
N ILE A 52 15.52 6.83 -1.55
CA ILE A 52 15.75 8.08 -0.83
C ILE A 52 14.74 8.15 0.31
N LEU A 53 15.25 8.21 1.53
CA LEU A 53 14.39 8.22 2.72
C LEU A 53 13.70 9.57 2.90
N GLY A 54 12.44 9.53 3.29
CA GLY A 54 11.70 10.71 3.70
C GLY A 54 10.19 10.51 3.71
N LYS A 55 9.57 11.35 4.53
CA LYS A 55 8.14 11.34 4.74
C LYS A 55 7.51 12.49 3.96
N THR A 56 6.84 12.17 2.88
CA THR A 56 6.24 13.15 1.96
C THR A 56 4.71 13.09 1.95
N ASP A 57 4.12 12.32 2.85
CA ASP A 57 2.66 12.18 2.95
C ASP A 57 2.13 12.50 4.34
N LEU A 58 0.87 12.86 4.37
CA LEU A 58 0.15 13.01 5.63
C LEU A 58 -0.03 11.64 6.31
N THR A 59 -0.05 11.64 7.64
CA THR A 59 -0.32 10.42 8.40
C THR A 59 -1.43 10.71 9.39
N PRO A 60 -2.60 10.07 9.25
CA PRO A 60 -3.67 10.17 10.21
C PRO A 60 -3.22 9.71 11.60
N ILE A 61 -3.82 10.24 12.65
CA ILE A 61 -3.55 9.83 14.03
C ILE A 61 -4.59 8.79 14.44
N MET A 62 -4.10 7.63 14.86
CA MET A 62 -4.96 6.54 15.38
C MET A 62 -5.41 6.82 16.81
N GLN A 63 -6.54 6.26 17.24
CA GLN A 63 -6.94 6.30 18.62
C GLN A 63 -6.04 5.40 19.49
N LEU A 64 -5.74 5.84 20.73
CA LEU A 64 -4.86 5.10 21.65
C LEU A 64 -5.38 3.69 21.96
N ASN A 65 -6.68 3.56 22.17
CA ASN A 65 -7.33 2.31 22.61
C ASN A 65 -7.84 1.45 21.44
N ASN A 66 -7.88 2.01 20.22
CA ASN A 66 -8.25 1.27 19.02
C ASN A 66 -7.44 1.78 17.83
N LYS A 67 -6.42 1.02 17.46
CA LYS A 67 -5.49 1.35 16.37
C LYS A 67 -6.11 1.29 14.97
N LEU A 68 -7.37 0.90 14.85
CA LEU A 68 -8.10 0.87 13.58
C LEU A 68 -8.94 2.14 13.37
N ILE A 69 -9.16 2.94 14.41
CA ILE A 69 -10.00 4.14 14.34
C ILE A 69 -9.12 5.39 14.37
N PHE A 70 -9.38 6.31 13.45
CA PHE A 70 -8.70 7.61 13.45
C PHE A 70 -9.22 8.52 14.55
N ASN A 71 -8.31 9.18 15.26
CA ASN A 71 -8.66 10.29 16.13
C ASN A 71 -9.00 11.51 15.25
N LYS A 72 -10.27 11.75 15.01
CA LYS A 72 -10.76 12.79 14.09
C LYS A 72 -10.17 14.18 14.38
N ASN A 73 -10.26 14.61 15.64
CA ASN A 73 -9.81 15.96 16.03
C ASN A 73 -8.28 16.13 15.89
N LYS A 74 -7.50 15.17 16.39
CA LYS A 74 -6.04 15.22 16.27
C LYS A 74 -5.60 15.09 14.82
N THR A 75 -6.26 14.23 14.03
CA THR A 75 -5.97 14.09 12.59
C THR A 75 -6.26 15.39 11.85
N LYS A 76 -7.41 16.02 12.10
CA LYS A 76 -7.79 17.31 11.49
C LYS A 76 -6.73 18.39 11.75
N LYS A 77 -6.33 18.57 13.02
CA LYS A 77 -5.28 19.55 13.39
C LYS A 77 -3.94 19.24 12.68
N LYS A 78 -3.54 17.96 12.67
CA LYS A 78 -2.28 17.54 12.05
C LYS A 78 -2.29 17.76 10.53
N VAL A 79 -3.40 17.43 9.86
CA VAL A 79 -3.52 17.62 8.40
C VAL A 79 -3.55 19.09 8.05
N SER A 80 -4.27 19.94 8.78
CA SER A 80 -4.24 21.40 8.56
C SER A 80 -2.83 21.99 8.72
N LYS A 81 -2.05 21.50 9.71
CA LYS A 81 -0.64 21.90 9.85
C LYS A 81 0.21 21.42 8.68
N TRP A 82 0.05 20.15 8.27
CA TRP A 82 0.77 19.58 7.14
C TRP A 82 0.48 20.33 5.83
N ILE A 83 -0.79 20.71 5.58
CA ILE A 83 -1.16 21.51 4.41
C ILE A 83 -0.45 22.88 4.41
N LYS A 84 -0.37 23.55 5.58
CA LYS A 84 0.33 24.83 5.71
C LYS A 84 1.83 24.70 5.46
N ASP A 85 2.41 23.56 5.77
CA ASP A 85 3.84 23.29 5.63
C ASP A 85 4.26 22.81 4.22
N ILE A 86 3.30 22.48 3.36
CA ILE A 86 3.58 21.98 2.00
C ILE A 86 4.56 22.88 1.22
N PRO A 87 4.48 24.22 1.23
CA PRO A 87 5.46 25.04 0.53
C PRO A 87 6.90 24.79 0.99
N ASN A 88 7.13 24.74 2.31
CA ASN A 88 8.45 24.42 2.88
C ASN A 88 8.90 23.01 2.50
N MET A 89 7.98 22.04 2.55
CA MET A 89 8.27 20.67 2.14
C MET A 89 8.69 20.59 0.67
N ILE A 90 8.05 21.34 -0.20
CA ILE A 90 8.40 21.40 -1.64
C ILE A 90 9.81 21.96 -1.80
N GLU A 91 10.16 23.06 -1.14
CA GLU A 91 11.50 23.64 -1.22
C GLU A 91 12.59 22.70 -0.68
N GLN A 92 12.31 21.99 0.41
CA GLN A 92 13.22 20.97 0.92
C GLN A 92 13.36 19.80 -0.05
N GLU A 93 12.24 19.34 -0.62
CA GLU A 93 12.21 18.21 -1.52
C GLU A 93 12.95 18.51 -2.83
N LYS A 94 12.85 19.74 -3.36
CA LYS A 94 13.64 20.18 -4.51
C LYS A 94 15.14 19.96 -4.30
N LYS A 95 15.65 20.36 -3.12
CA LYS A 95 17.08 20.18 -2.75
C LYS A 95 17.46 18.69 -2.69
N ILE A 96 16.56 17.84 -2.16
CA ILE A 96 16.80 16.39 -2.02
C ILE A 96 16.88 15.70 -3.38
N ILE A 97 16.07 16.14 -4.35
CA ILE A 97 16.02 15.56 -5.70
C ILE A 97 16.83 16.35 -6.72
N GLU A 98 17.54 17.37 -6.29
CA GLU A 98 18.43 18.15 -7.14
C GLU A 98 19.42 17.25 -7.88
N GLY A 99 19.65 17.52 -9.19
CA GLY A 99 20.52 16.71 -10.04
C GLY A 99 19.95 15.33 -10.46
N ILE A 100 18.76 14.92 -9.98
CA ILE A 100 18.17 13.67 -10.43
C ILE A 100 17.66 13.76 -11.88
N ASN A 101 17.20 14.93 -12.33
CA ASN A 101 16.63 15.16 -13.67
C ASN A 101 15.53 14.12 -13.99
N ALA A 102 14.46 14.12 -13.18
CA ALA A 102 13.35 13.21 -13.36
C ALA A 102 12.44 13.64 -14.52
N ASP A 103 12.03 12.69 -15.35
CA ASP A 103 11.08 12.90 -16.45
C ASP A 103 9.62 12.81 -15.98
N LEU A 104 9.39 12.12 -14.86
CA LEU A 104 8.05 11.85 -14.32
C LEU A 104 8.10 11.67 -12.81
N ILE A 105 7.12 12.24 -12.12
CA ILE A 105 6.84 11.95 -10.71
C ILE A 105 5.59 11.08 -10.63
N ILE A 106 5.70 9.94 -9.93
CA ILE A 106 4.56 9.08 -9.59
C ILE A 106 4.31 9.19 -8.09
N SER A 107 3.05 9.24 -7.70
CA SER A 107 2.65 9.22 -6.29
C SER A 107 1.68 8.09 -6.01
N ASP A 108 1.99 7.31 -4.98
CA ASP A 108 1.03 6.42 -4.34
C ASP A 108 0.43 7.17 -3.15
N VAL A 109 -0.75 7.66 -3.37
CA VAL A 109 -1.71 8.42 -2.57
C VAL A 109 -1.33 9.85 -2.16
N SER A 110 -0.09 10.21 -1.91
CA SER A 110 0.23 11.58 -1.47
C SER A 110 -0.11 12.64 -2.53
N CYS A 111 -0.69 13.78 -2.13
CA CYS A 111 -0.94 14.88 -3.04
C CYS A 111 0.21 15.90 -3.12
N MET A 112 1.15 15.92 -2.17
CA MET A 112 2.28 16.84 -2.17
C MET A 112 3.20 16.64 -3.39
N PRO A 113 3.56 15.41 -3.82
CA PRO A 113 4.40 15.21 -4.99
C PRO A 113 3.78 15.72 -6.31
N ILE A 114 2.46 15.86 -6.37
CA ILE A 114 1.77 16.46 -7.53
C ILE A 114 2.09 17.94 -7.60
N LEU A 115 2.01 18.63 -6.45
CA LEU A 115 2.32 20.05 -6.35
C LEU A 115 3.81 20.31 -6.61
N LEU A 116 4.70 19.45 -6.11
CA LEU A 116 6.13 19.48 -6.42
C LEU A 116 6.38 19.32 -7.93
N ALA A 117 5.74 18.34 -8.56
CA ALA A 117 5.88 18.10 -10.00
C ALA A 117 5.45 19.32 -10.82
N LYS A 118 4.32 19.95 -10.45
CA LYS A 118 3.86 21.18 -11.06
C LYS A 118 4.86 22.31 -10.94
N ASP A 119 5.42 22.48 -9.75
CA ASP A 119 6.38 23.55 -9.47
C ASP A 119 7.70 23.38 -10.25
N LEU A 120 8.11 22.13 -10.49
CA LEU A 120 9.27 21.75 -11.29
C LEU A 120 8.99 21.67 -12.80
N GLY A 121 7.75 21.87 -13.26
CA GLY A 121 7.37 21.67 -14.67
C GLY A 121 7.42 20.22 -15.14
N ILE A 122 7.43 19.23 -14.21
CA ILE A 122 7.50 17.80 -14.51
C ILE A 122 6.07 17.22 -14.53
N LYS A 123 5.81 16.23 -15.39
CA LYS A 123 4.54 15.50 -15.38
C LYS A 123 4.38 14.67 -14.12
N SER A 124 3.12 14.53 -13.65
CA SER A 124 2.78 13.71 -12.50
C SER A 124 1.67 12.71 -12.77
N VAL A 125 1.79 11.52 -12.15
CA VAL A 125 0.79 10.45 -12.18
C VAL A 125 0.49 10.03 -10.75
N VAL A 126 -0.78 9.90 -10.41
CA VAL A 126 -1.23 9.29 -9.14
C VAL A 126 -1.73 7.88 -9.41
N ILE A 127 -1.30 6.91 -8.60
CA ILE A 127 -1.79 5.53 -8.69
C ILE A 127 -2.33 5.15 -7.31
N SER A 128 -3.65 5.01 -7.20
CA SER A 128 -4.26 4.71 -5.90
C SER A 128 -5.67 4.10 -6.03
N ASN A 129 -6.11 3.46 -4.95
CA ASN A 129 -7.49 3.01 -4.77
C ASN A 129 -8.33 4.00 -3.92
N TYR A 130 -7.73 5.08 -3.43
CA TYR A 130 -8.42 6.18 -2.75
C TYR A 130 -7.62 7.47 -2.83
N THR A 131 -8.26 8.59 -2.44
CA THR A 131 -7.62 9.88 -2.20
C THR A 131 -7.94 10.38 -0.79
N TRP A 132 -7.05 11.16 -0.19
CA TRP A 132 -7.19 11.58 1.20
C TRP A 132 -8.45 12.43 1.45
N ASN A 133 -8.87 13.23 0.50
CA ASN A 133 -10.12 14.02 0.61
C ASN A 133 -11.39 13.14 0.65
N LYS A 134 -11.30 11.88 0.22
CA LYS A 134 -12.44 10.93 0.29
C LYS A 134 -12.39 10.03 1.53
N THR A 135 -11.21 9.87 2.15
CA THR A 135 -11.02 8.99 3.32
C THR A 135 -11.15 9.73 4.65
N LEU A 136 -10.66 10.97 4.73
CA LEU A 136 -10.57 11.71 5.99
C LEU A 136 -11.77 12.65 6.20
N GLU A 137 -12.09 12.89 7.47
CA GLU A 137 -13.05 13.91 7.89
C GLU A 137 -12.30 15.18 8.29
N LEU A 138 -12.21 16.13 7.36
CA LEU A 138 -11.44 17.37 7.49
C LEU A 138 -12.37 18.60 7.38
N SER A 139 -11.81 19.81 7.54
CA SER A 139 -12.52 21.03 7.22
C SER A 139 -12.79 21.12 5.71
N LYS A 140 -13.85 21.83 5.31
CA LYS A 140 -14.18 22.06 3.90
C LYS A 140 -12.99 22.70 3.15
N LYS A 141 -12.28 23.62 3.82
CA LYS A 141 -11.06 24.26 3.28
C LYS A 141 -9.97 23.24 2.96
N ASP A 142 -9.66 22.35 3.94
CA ASP A 142 -8.61 21.35 3.78
C ASP A 142 -8.97 20.29 2.74
N LEU A 143 -10.26 19.86 2.72
CA LEU A 143 -10.76 18.93 1.70
C LEU A 143 -10.63 19.51 0.31
N ASN A 144 -11.03 20.77 0.11
CA ASN A 144 -10.93 21.47 -1.17
C ASN A 144 -9.47 21.63 -1.61
N PHE A 145 -8.56 21.96 -0.66
CA PHE A 145 -7.13 22.07 -0.97
C PHE A 145 -6.59 20.74 -1.51
N ILE A 146 -6.86 19.62 -0.81
CA ILE A 146 -6.39 18.29 -1.19
C ILE A 146 -7.00 17.87 -2.54
N GLU A 147 -8.31 18.12 -2.75
CA GLU A 147 -8.97 17.79 -4.01
C GLU A 147 -8.41 18.60 -5.19
N ASN A 148 -8.15 19.88 -4.99
CA ASN A 148 -7.52 20.75 -6.00
C ASN A 148 -6.08 20.28 -6.29
N ALA A 149 -5.32 19.82 -5.30
CA ALA A 149 -4.00 19.28 -5.53
C ALA A 149 -4.05 18.02 -6.43
N TYR A 150 -4.96 17.06 -6.14
CA TYR A 150 -5.14 15.89 -7.01
C TYR A 150 -5.59 16.26 -8.43
N SER A 151 -6.44 17.26 -8.57
CA SER A 151 -6.93 17.73 -9.90
C SER A 151 -5.81 18.27 -10.80
N GLN A 152 -4.66 18.61 -10.25
CA GLN A 152 -3.48 19.07 -10.97
C GLN A 152 -2.64 17.95 -11.57
N ALA A 153 -2.86 16.68 -11.16
CA ALA A 153 -2.16 15.55 -11.74
C ALA A 153 -2.41 15.44 -13.26
N ASN A 154 -1.38 15.08 -14.02
CA ASN A 154 -1.53 14.81 -15.45
C ASN A 154 -2.36 13.56 -15.72
N LEU A 155 -2.34 12.59 -14.80
CA LEU A 155 -3.17 11.40 -14.87
C LEU A 155 -3.39 10.82 -13.47
N ILE A 156 -4.61 10.35 -13.19
CA ILE A 156 -4.92 9.55 -12.01
C ILE A 156 -5.30 8.14 -12.48
N ILE A 157 -4.52 7.16 -12.07
CA ILE A 157 -4.79 5.74 -12.30
C ILE A 157 -5.55 5.20 -11.08
N GLN A 158 -6.84 4.98 -11.27
CA GLN A 158 -7.71 4.41 -10.24
C GLN A 158 -7.61 2.88 -10.27
N LEU A 159 -7.12 2.31 -9.17
CA LEU A 159 -7.12 0.87 -8.95
C LEU A 159 -8.54 0.38 -8.60
N PRO A 160 -8.88 -0.90 -8.85
CA PRO A 160 -10.15 -1.49 -8.38
C PRO A 160 -10.18 -1.56 -6.84
N LEU A 161 -11.27 -2.07 -6.28
CA LEU A 161 -11.48 -2.10 -4.82
C LEU A 161 -11.37 -0.70 -4.18
N SER A 162 -11.79 0.30 -4.92
CA SER A 162 -11.55 1.71 -4.60
C SER A 162 -12.73 2.41 -3.95
N ILE A 163 -12.41 3.46 -3.20
CA ILE A 163 -13.39 4.51 -2.90
C ILE A 163 -13.72 5.24 -4.20
N PRO A 164 -15.00 5.54 -4.49
CA PRO A 164 -15.36 6.31 -5.68
C PRO A 164 -14.63 7.66 -5.72
N MET A 165 -13.93 7.91 -6.82
CA MET A 165 -13.26 9.19 -7.08
C MET A 165 -13.57 9.64 -8.51
N LYS A 166 -13.58 10.95 -8.76
CA LYS A 166 -13.83 11.52 -10.06
C LYS A 166 -12.90 12.72 -10.28
N PHE A 167 -12.04 12.59 -11.28
CA PHE A 167 -11.08 13.63 -11.66
C PHE A 167 -11.07 13.80 -13.19
N PRO A 168 -10.69 14.97 -13.72
CA PRO A 168 -10.74 15.25 -15.16
C PRO A 168 -9.93 14.26 -16.01
N ARG A 169 -8.75 13.86 -15.52
CA ARG A 169 -7.84 12.94 -16.22
C ARG A 169 -7.68 11.68 -15.40
N GLN A 170 -8.60 10.76 -15.54
CA GLN A 170 -8.67 9.52 -14.77
C GLN A 170 -8.78 8.30 -15.66
N LEU A 171 -7.98 7.29 -15.38
CA LEU A 171 -8.01 5.96 -16.01
C LEU A 171 -8.30 4.90 -14.95
N LYS A 172 -9.26 4.02 -15.21
CA LYS A 172 -9.50 2.82 -14.41
C LYS A 172 -8.72 1.66 -15.00
N VAL A 173 -8.10 0.87 -14.13
CA VAL A 173 -7.29 -0.28 -14.52
C VAL A 173 -7.76 -1.56 -13.83
N GLY A 174 -7.19 -2.70 -14.21
CA GLY A 174 -7.41 -3.99 -13.57
C GLY A 174 -6.74 -4.11 -12.21
N LEU A 175 -6.90 -5.30 -11.60
CA LEU A 175 -6.34 -5.61 -10.29
C LEU A 175 -4.81 -5.57 -10.34
N LEU A 176 -4.23 -4.89 -9.36
CA LEU A 176 -2.79 -4.76 -9.19
C LEU A 176 -2.32 -5.59 -8.01
N SER A 177 -1.44 -6.54 -8.27
CA SER A 177 -0.76 -7.34 -7.24
C SER A 177 0.64 -7.74 -7.70
N ARG A 178 1.49 -8.16 -6.76
CA ARG A 178 2.80 -8.74 -7.10
C ARG A 178 2.60 -10.09 -7.77
N ARG A 179 3.45 -10.39 -8.77
CA ARG A 179 3.46 -11.72 -9.41
C ARG A 179 4.04 -12.76 -8.45
N ILE A 180 3.52 -13.99 -8.52
CA ILE A 180 4.10 -15.15 -7.85
C ILE A 180 5.50 -15.39 -8.47
N THR A 181 6.50 -15.55 -7.61
CA THR A 181 7.89 -15.80 -8.00
C THR A 181 8.42 -17.12 -7.49
N LYS A 182 7.72 -17.76 -6.55
CA LYS A 182 8.06 -19.06 -5.99
C LYS A 182 6.83 -19.95 -5.91
N SER A 183 7.01 -21.24 -6.15
CA SER A 183 5.92 -22.23 -6.09
C SER A 183 5.45 -22.44 -4.64
N LYS A 184 4.24 -23.00 -4.50
CA LYS A 184 3.68 -23.41 -3.21
C LYS A 184 4.61 -24.38 -2.47
N GLN A 185 5.19 -25.34 -3.19
CA GLN A 185 6.08 -26.36 -2.63
C GLN A 185 7.38 -25.75 -2.12
N GLU A 186 8.02 -24.86 -2.89
CA GLU A 186 9.23 -24.16 -2.46
C GLU A 186 9.02 -23.37 -1.18
N ILE A 187 7.91 -22.63 -1.08
CA ILE A 187 7.60 -21.85 0.13
C ILE A 187 7.33 -22.76 1.32
N ARG A 188 6.52 -23.81 1.15
CA ARG A 188 6.24 -24.77 2.24
C ARG A 188 7.52 -25.47 2.74
N LYS A 189 8.40 -25.89 1.83
CA LYS A 189 9.70 -26.48 2.17
C LYS A 189 10.56 -25.48 2.95
N LYS A 190 10.67 -24.24 2.47
CA LYS A 190 11.45 -23.18 3.14
C LYS A 190 10.95 -22.92 4.57
N LEU A 191 9.63 -22.86 4.76
CA LEU A 191 9.00 -22.62 6.05
C LEU A 191 8.87 -23.88 6.91
N LYS A 192 9.41 -25.04 6.46
CA LYS A 192 9.33 -26.34 7.14
C LYS A 192 7.89 -26.76 7.45
N ILE A 193 6.95 -26.43 6.55
CA ILE A 193 5.53 -26.76 6.68
C ILE A 193 5.30 -28.13 6.04
N PRO A 194 4.82 -29.15 6.77
CA PRO A 194 4.53 -30.46 6.22
C PRO A 194 3.48 -30.38 5.10
N ASN A 195 3.70 -31.13 4.01
CA ASN A 195 2.78 -31.11 2.86
C ASN A 195 1.37 -31.62 3.17
N ASN A 196 1.24 -32.50 4.16
CA ASN A 196 -0.05 -33.05 4.61
C ASN A 196 -0.82 -32.14 5.57
N LYS A 197 -0.27 -30.95 5.91
CA LYS A 197 -0.96 -29.99 6.77
C LYS A 197 -1.71 -28.94 5.95
N TYR A 198 -2.89 -28.57 6.42
CA TYR A 198 -3.65 -27.46 5.89
C TYR A 198 -3.05 -26.15 6.41
N LEU A 199 -2.52 -25.30 5.53
CA LEU A 199 -1.86 -24.05 5.90
C LEU A 199 -2.84 -22.89 5.93
N ILE A 200 -3.01 -22.30 7.11
CA ILE A 200 -3.78 -21.05 7.30
C ILE A 200 -2.79 -19.93 7.61
N ILE A 201 -2.91 -18.82 6.87
CA ILE A 201 -2.21 -17.57 7.18
C ILE A 201 -3.15 -16.64 7.94
N LEU A 202 -2.66 -16.15 9.10
CA LEU A 202 -3.33 -15.08 9.86
C LEU A 202 -2.62 -13.76 9.65
N ALA A 203 -3.34 -12.75 9.15
CA ALA A 203 -2.85 -11.39 8.92
C ALA A 203 -3.82 -10.36 9.50
N ILE A 204 -4.19 -10.53 10.77
CA ILE A 204 -5.22 -9.74 11.46
C ILE A 204 -4.66 -8.68 12.43
N GLY A 205 -3.34 -8.62 12.60
CA GLY A 205 -2.66 -7.71 13.52
C GLY A 205 -2.51 -8.28 14.93
N LYS A 206 -1.98 -7.51 15.87
CA LYS A 206 -1.51 -7.93 17.22
C LYS A 206 -2.49 -8.71 18.12
N ASN A 207 -3.68 -9.02 17.64
CA ASN A 207 -4.74 -9.68 18.44
C ASN A 207 -4.94 -11.17 18.10
N SER A 208 -3.95 -11.84 17.53
CA SER A 208 -3.97 -13.29 17.31
C SER A 208 -3.68 -14.02 18.61
N ASN A 209 -4.56 -13.89 19.60
CA ASN A 209 -4.46 -14.70 20.82
C ASN A 209 -4.63 -16.18 20.46
N LYS A 210 -3.75 -17.00 21.05
CA LYS A 210 -3.62 -18.46 20.95
C LYS A 210 -4.94 -19.18 20.59
N ILE A 211 -5.14 -19.42 19.34
CA ILE A 211 -6.22 -20.28 18.84
C ILE A 211 -5.71 -21.73 19.03
N LYS A 212 -6.47 -22.60 19.69
CA LYS A 212 -6.18 -24.05 19.75
C LYS A 212 -6.57 -24.68 18.42
N TYR A 213 -5.73 -25.54 17.86
CA TYR A 213 -5.90 -26.10 16.52
C TYR A 213 -5.97 -27.59 16.53
N GLU A 214 -6.62 -28.15 15.51
CA GLU A 214 -6.58 -29.58 15.21
C GLU A 214 -5.20 -29.99 14.67
N LYS A 215 -4.81 -31.26 14.88
CA LYS A 215 -3.49 -31.80 14.49
C LYS A 215 -3.15 -31.61 13.00
N ASN A 216 -4.15 -31.46 12.13
CA ASN A 216 -3.99 -31.35 10.68
C ASN A 216 -3.81 -29.91 10.17
N ILE A 217 -3.86 -28.90 11.05
CA ILE A 217 -3.77 -27.49 10.67
C ILE A 217 -2.41 -26.95 11.09
N HIS A 218 -1.79 -26.19 10.20
CA HIS A 218 -0.63 -25.36 10.49
C HIS A 218 -1.02 -23.91 10.33
N ILE A 219 -0.86 -23.12 11.39
CA ILE A 219 -1.16 -21.67 11.32
C ILE A 219 0.14 -20.89 11.35
N LEU A 220 0.25 -19.99 10.36
CA LEU A 220 1.32 -19.03 10.28
C LEU A 220 0.75 -17.63 10.56
N ASP A 221 1.02 -17.08 11.74
CA ASP A 221 0.64 -15.72 12.08
C ASP A 221 1.70 -14.73 11.58
N ILE A 222 1.30 -13.91 10.62
CA ILE A 222 2.15 -12.85 10.04
C ILE A 222 1.70 -11.45 10.49
N SER A 223 0.98 -11.36 11.58
CA SER A 223 0.45 -10.10 12.12
C SER A 223 1.56 -9.13 12.54
N ASN A 224 2.72 -9.64 12.88
CA ASN A 224 3.96 -8.90 13.11
C ASN A 224 4.93 -9.17 11.94
N TYR A 225 4.66 -8.57 10.80
CA TYR A 225 5.46 -8.76 9.58
C TYR A 225 6.96 -8.43 9.77
N GLU A 226 7.28 -7.59 10.74
CA GLU A 226 8.66 -7.30 11.14
C GLU A 226 9.39 -8.54 11.72
N GLU A 227 8.68 -9.42 12.40
CA GLU A 227 9.27 -10.64 12.99
C GLU A 227 9.64 -11.69 11.95
N LEU A 228 8.89 -11.81 10.86
CA LEU A 228 9.23 -12.72 9.76
C LEU A 228 10.42 -12.25 8.91
N GLY A 229 10.77 -10.97 9.02
CA GLY A 229 11.87 -10.36 8.26
C GLY A 229 13.11 -10.04 9.08
N ASP A 230 13.05 -10.06 10.40
CA ASP A 230 14.10 -9.53 11.29
C ASP A 230 15.00 -10.60 11.92
N SER A 231 14.76 -11.89 11.67
CA SER A 231 15.59 -12.97 12.19
C SER A 231 17.02 -13.03 11.58
N GLY A 232 17.39 -12.04 10.78
CA GLY A 232 18.77 -11.80 10.30
C GLY A 232 19.42 -12.93 9.47
N LYS A 233 18.78 -14.11 9.38
CA LYS A 233 19.33 -15.34 8.78
C LYS A 233 18.46 -15.97 7.70
N GLU A 234 17.20 -15.57 7.54
CA GLU A 234 16.31 -16.14 6.54
C GLU A 234 15.93 -15.11 5.47
N GLU A 235 16.07 -15.50 4.20
CA GLU A 235 15.50 -14.73 3.10
C GLU A 235 14.01 -14.45 3.35
N MET A 236 13.61 -13.22 3.22
CA MET A 236 12.21 -12.80 3.33
C MET A 236 11.33 -13.59 2.34
N VAL A 237 10.28 -14.20 2.85
CA VAL A 237 9.23 -14.74 1.99
C VAL A 237 8.23 -13.61 1.72
N GLU A 238 8.13 -13.20 0.47
CA GLU A 238 7.20 -12.14 0.08
C GLU A 238 5.74 -12.56 0.22
N GLY A 239 4.87 -11.62 0.59
CA GLY A 239 3.47 -11.88 0.91
C GLY A 239 2.68 -12.62 -0.17
N GLN A 240 2.85 -12.27 -1.45
CA GLN A 240 2.16 -12.98 -2.55
C GLN A 240 2.57 -14.46 -2.65
N ASN A 241 3.82 -14.79 -2.35
CA ASN A 241 4.30 -16.17 -2.35
C ASN A 241 3.77 -16.94 -1.12
N LEU A 242 3.69 -16.28 0.03
CA LEU A 242 3.05 -16.84 1.22
C LEU A 242 1.57 -17.15 0.98
N ILE A 243 0.84 -16.19 0.43
CA ILE A 243 -0.59 -16.31 0.11
C ILE A 243 -0.81 -17.45 -0.89
N ASN A 244 0.02 -17.54 -1.94
CA ASN A 244 -0.04 -18.64 -2.90
C ASN A 244 0.25 -20.01 -2.26
N ALA A 245 1.09 -20.08 -1.22
CA ALA A 245 1.42 -21.30 -0.51
C ALA A 245 0.32 -21.75 0.46
N ALA A 246 -0.55 -20.85 0.88
CA ALA A 246 -1.63 -21.12 1.82
C ALA A 246 -2.79 -21.89 1.17
N ASP A 247 -3.53 -22.60 1.99
CA ASP A 247 -4.83 -23.17 1.63
C ASP A 247 -5.96 -22.21 1.99
N PHE A 248 -5.73 -21.36 3.01
CA PHE A 248 -6.67 -20.34 3.44
C PHE A 248 -5.96 -19.13 4.07
N VAL A 249 -6.54 -17.95 3.89
CA VAL A 249 -6.01 -16.70 4.47
C VAL A 249 -7.10 -16.01 5.29
N ILE A 250 -6.78 -15.60 6.51
CA ILE A 250 -7.62 -14.72 7.32
C ILE A 250 -6.87 -13.40 7.48
N CYS A 251 -7.42 -12.32 6.93
CA CYS A 251 -6.72 -11.03 6.89
C CYS A 251 -7.62 -9.85 7.24
N LYS A 252 -7.00 -8.68 7.45
CA LYS A 252 -7.72 -7.40 7.45
C LYS A 252 -8.18 -7.07 6.04
N CYS A 253 -9.32 -6.39 5.94
CA CYS A 253 -9.86 -5.89 4.68
C CYS A 253 -9.05 -4.70 4.16
N GLY A 254 -7.86 -4.97 3.62
CA GLY A 254 -6.94 -3.99 3.03
C GLY A 254 -6.53 -4.39 1.62
N TYR A 255 -6.22 -3.39 0.78
CA TYR A 255 -5.95 -3.61 -0.65
C TYR A 255 -4.89 -4.68 -0.91
N GLY A 256 -3.75 -4.64 -0.20
CA GLY A 256 -2.61 -5.54 -0.46
C GLY A 256 -3.00 -7.02 -0.34
N PHE A 257 -3.54 -7.42 0.82
CA PHE A 257 -3.94 -8.83 1.03
C PHE A 257 -5.08 -9.26 0.10
N ILE A 258 -6.11 -8.43 -0.02
CA ILE A 258 -7.27 -8.77 -0.85
C ILE A 258 -6.87 -8.92 -2.31
N SER A 259 -6.06 -8.01 -2.84
CA SER A 259 -5.61 -8.08 -4.24
C SER A 259 -4.74 -9.31 -4.51
N GLU A 260 -3.86 -9.66 -3.57
CA GLU A 260 -2.99 -10.84 -3.70
C GLU A 260 -3.80 -12.15 -3.58
N CYS A 261 -4.75 -12.24 -2.65
CA CYS A 261 -5.66 -13.40 -2.56
C CYS A 261 -6.48 -13.59 -3.83
N LEU A 262 -7.05 -12.51 -4.36
CA LEU A 262 -7.83 -12.58 -5.62
C LEU A 262 -6.96 -12.99 -6.81
N SER A 263 -5.72 -12.49 -6.88
CA SER A 263 -4.80 -12.79 -8.00
C SER A 263 -4.23 -14.20 -7.95
N THR A 264 -4.04 -14.76 -6.76
CA THR A 264 -3.54 -16.13 -6.58
C THR A 264 -4.64 -17.18 -6.60
N GLY A 265 -5.92 -16.78 -6.51
CA GLY A 265 -7.05 -17.70 -6.35
C GLY A 265 -7.11 -18.34 -4.96
N THR A 266 -6.33 -17.87 -3.99
CA THR A 266 -6.30 -18.42 -2.64
C THR A 266 -7.60 -18.09 -1.90
N LYS A 267 -8.21 -19.07 -1.27
CA LYS A 267 -9.43 -18.88 -0.46
C LYS A 267 -9.12 -17.99 0.72
N PHE A 268 -10.01 -17.04 1.03
CA PHE A 268 -9.80 -16.12 2.12
C PHE A 268 -11.09 -15.67 2.82
N GLN A 269 -10.91 -15.28 4.07
CA GLN A 269 -11.87 -14.50 4.86
C GLN A 269 -11.21 -13.22 5.33
N TYR A 270 -11.99 -12.15 5.45
CA TYR A 270 -11.47 -10.86 5.86
C TYR A 270 -12.32 -10.24 6.97
N ILE A 271 -11.65 -9.46 7.82
CA ILE A 271 -12.26 -8.67 8.88
C ILE A 271 -12.38 -7.24 8.38
N THR A 272 -13.61 -6.74 8.29
CA THR A 272 -13.92 -5.38 7.83
C THR A 272 -13.93 -4.43 9.02
N ASP A 273 -13.22 -3.32 8.88
CA ASP A 273 -13.43 -2.15 9.73
C ASP A 273 -14.39 -1.19 9.01
N PHE A 274 -15.64 -1.13 9.50
CA PHE A 274 -16.67 -0.27 8.92
C PHE A 274 -16.45 1.23 9.17
N HIS A 275 -15.58 1.60 10.11
CA HIS A 275 -15.19 2.99 10.36
C HIS A 275 -14.05 3.43 9.41
N HIS A 276 -13.34 2.50 8.80
CA HIS A 276 -12.27 2.79 7.84
C HIS A 276 -12.83 2.77 6.42
N LYS A 277 -12.96 3.94 5.79
CA LYS A 277 -13.64 4.10 4.49
C LYS A 277 -13.07 3.21 3.38
N GLU A 278 -11.74 2.99 3.33
CA GLU A 278 -11.14 2.07 2.37
C GLU A 278 -11.59 0.63 2.61
N SER A 279 -11.51 0.15 3.86
CA SER A 279 -11.93 -1.20 4.23
C SER A 279 -13.41 -1.43 3.86
N PHE A 280 -14.27 -0.45 4.16
CA PHE A 280 -15.68 -0.50 3.79
C PHE A 280 -15.92 -0.52 2.27
N ALA A 281 -15.17 0.27 1.50
CA ALA A 281 -15.29 0.28 0.04
C ALA A 281 -14.88 -1.06 -0.58
N ILE A 282 -13.79 -1.67 -0.09
CA ILE A 282 -13.35 -3.01 -0.49
C ILE A 282 -14.43 -4.05 -0.16
N HIS A 283 -14.96 -4.03 1.07
CA HIS A 283 -16.04 -4.92 1.50
C HIS A 283 -17.25 -4.84 0.58
N LYS A 284 -17.72 -3.62 0.30
CA LYS A 284 -18.85 -3.37 -0.60
C LYS A 284 -18.60 -3.93 -2.01
N TYR A 285 -17.40 -3.75 -2.53
CA TYR A 285 -17.02 -4.29 -3.84
C TYR A 285 -17.08 -5.82 -3.85
N LEU A 286 -16.48 -6.49 -2.86
CA LEU A 286 -16.45 -7.95 -2.77
C LEU A 286 -17.85 -8.55 -2.56
N THR A 287 -18.69 -7.90 -1.76
CA THR A 287 -20.08 -8.34 -1.55
C THR A 287 -20.89 -8.24 -2.84
N ASN A 288 -20.68 -7.19 -3.63
CA ASN A 288 -21.35 -7.03 -4.92
C ASN A 288 -20.86 -8.04 -5.97
N MET A 289 -19.59 -8.44 -5.93
CA MET A 289 -19.05 -9.51 -6.78
C MET A 289 -19.73 -10.84 -6.48
N ARG A 290 -19.84 -11.22 -5.19
CA ARG A 290 -20.49 -12.48 -4.76
C ARG A 290 -21.97 -12.57 -5.16
N ARG A 291 -22.66 -11.45 -5.31
CA ARG A 291 -24.09 -11.43 -5.75
C ARG A 291 -24.25 -11.58 -7.26
N ARG A 292 -23.18 -11.53 -8.03
CA ARG A 292 -23.18 -11.64 -9.50
C ARG A 292 -22.69 -13.00 -9.99
N LEU A 293 -22.17 -13.83 -9.10
CA LEU A 293 -21.81 -15.24 -9.30
C LEU A 293 -22.89 -16.17 -8.79
#